data_c9ff498494c5d9326e4bcdfaea61efee
#
_entry.id   c9ff498494c5d9326e4bcdfaea61efee
#
_cell.length_a   1.000
_cell.length_b   1.000
_cell.length_c   1.000
_cell.angle_alpha   90.00
_cell.angle_beta   90.00
_cell.angle_gamma   90.00
#
_symmetry.space_group_name_H-M   'P 1'
#
loop_
_entity.id
_entity.type
_entity.pdbx_description
1 polymer ?
#
loop_
_entity_poly.entity_id
_entity_poly.type
_entity_poly.pdbx_seq_one_letter_code
_entity_poly.pdbx_strand_id
1 'polypeptide(L)'
;MLVFEDETIVTQKPCIRKSMSFEKEQQKIRHNGSRKRFSMYISMLWPEQNLMYEFYDRSNSTHTINHLENLGYVMKNNGCWKRIVLVWDNASYHISKITREYINRQKKEDWLTVIHLPKRAPYLNPNERKVNQKIKSDVCANRFYTSIEEQKDAISEYLDKRFGRWCNDICDDT
;
A
#
# COMPACT_ATOMS: atom_id res chain seq x y z
N MET A 1 10.74 13.43 -7.93
CA MET A 1 10.47 12.00 -7.80
C MET A 1 8.99 11.73 -7.97
N LEU A 2 8.60 10.67 -8.68
CA LEU A 2 7.21 10.28 -8.88
C LEU A 2 6.87 9.14 -7.92
N VAL A 3 5.78 9.28 -7.18
CA VAL A 3 5.29 8.29 -6.21
C VAL A 3 3.83 7.99 -6.50
N PHE A 4 3.49 6.72 -6.65
CA PHE A 4 2.12 6.25 -6.72
C PHE A 4 1.68 5.75 -5.35
N GLU A 5 0.59 6.28 -4.86
CA GLU A 5 -0.01 5.87 -3.60
C GLU A 5 -1.35 5.17 -3.83
N ASP A 6 -1.62 4.15 -3.02
CA ASP A 6 -2.87 3.39 -3.06
C ASP A 6 -3.13 2.71 -1.72
N GLU A 7 -4.39 2.42 -1.43
CA GLU A 7 -4.75 1.64 -0.25
C GLU A 7 -5.45 0.36 -0.64
N THR A 8 -5.16 -0.68 0.13
CA THR A 8 -5.89 -1.93 -0.01
C THR A 8 -6.41 -2.43 1.33
N ILE A 9 -7.67 -2.87 1.33
CA ILE A 9 -8.25 -3.53 2.49
C ILE A 9 -7.94 -5.02 2.41
N VAL A 10 -7.34 -5.54 3.47
CA VAL A 10 -7.05 -6.95 3.66
C VAL A 10 -7.95 -7.50 4.75
N THR A 11 -8.59 -8.63 4.47
CA THR A 11 -9.46 -9.32 5.42
C THR A 11 -8.79 -10.62 5.88
N GLN A 12 -8.94 -10.96 7.16
CA GLN A 12 -8.47 -12.24 7.69
C GLN A 12 -9.26 -13.45 7.11
N LYS A 13 -10.45 -13.18 6.57
CA LYS A 13 -11.22 -14.21 5.87
C LYS A 13 -10.44 -14.70 4.65
N PRO A 14 -10.24 -16.03 4.49
CA PRO A 14 -9.55 -16.56 3.32
C PRO A 14 -10.19 -16.11 2.02
N CYS A 15 -9.40 -15.64 1.08
CA CYS A 15 -9.81 -15.35 -0.28
C CYS A 15 -9.76 -16.67 -1.09
N ILE A 16 -10.93 -17.21 -1.44
CA ILE A 16 -10.99 -18.46 -2.20
C ILE A 16 -10.75 -18.18 -3.67
N ARG A 17 -9.73 -18.79 -4.24
CA ARG A 17 -9.44 -18.77 -5.66
C ARG A 17 -9.38 -20.18 -6.23
N LYS A 18 -9.75 -20.33 -7.50
CA LYS A 18 -9.59 -21.58 -8.23
C LYS A 18 -8.12 -21.99 -8.23
N SER A 19 -7.82 -23.21 -7.81
CA SER A 19 -6.51 -23.84 -7.91
C SER A 19 -6.63 -25.11 -8.75
N MET A 20 -5.56 -25.48 -9.45
CA MET A 20 -5.49 -26.78 -10.09
C MET A 20 -5.31 -27.85 -9.01
N SER A 21 -6.15 -28.89 -9.03
CA SER A 21 -6.01 -30.09 -8.23
C SER A 21 -5.87 -31.28 -9.17
N PHE A 22 -5.00 -32.24 -8.84
CA PHE A 22 -4.82 -33.49 -9.59
C PHE A 22 -6.02 -34.44 -9.44
N GLU A 23 -6.83 -34.26 -8.41
CA GLU A 23 -8.03 -35.04 -8.16
C GLU A 23 -9.24 -34.13 -8.03
N LYS A 24 -10.43 -34.66 -8.32
CA LYS A 24 -11.72 -33.94 -8.22
C LYS A 24 -12.09 -33.48 -6.81
N GLU A 25 -11.15 -33.49 -5.87
CA GLU A 25 -11.38 -33.02 -4.51
C GLU A 25 -11.36 -31.50 -4.41
N GLN A 26 -12.43 -30.93 -3.90
CA GLN A 26 -12.49 -29.53 -3.54
C GLN A 26 -11.55 -29.25 -2.37
N GLN A 27 -10.59 -28.38 -2.58
CA GLN A 27 -9.67 -27.94 -1.53
C GLN A 27 -10.44 -27.26 -0.40
N LYS A 28 -10.44 -27.87 0.78
CA LYS A 28 -11.07 -27.32 1.99
C LYS A 28 -10.12 -26.38 2.69
N ILE A 29 -10.49 -25.09 2.82
CA ILE A 29 -9.70 -24.10 3.53
C ILE A 29 -10.30 -23.91 4.93
N ARG A 30 -9.46 -24.00 5.96
CA ARG A 30 -9.87 -23.71 7.34
C ARG A 30 -10.36 -22.26 7.43
N HIS A 31 -11.36 -22.03 8.28
CA HIS A 31 -11.91 -20.70 8.53
C HIS A 31 -12.38 -20.61 9.98
N ASN A 32 -11.94 -19.56 10.70
CA ASN A 32 -12.31 -19.31 12.10
C ASN A 32 -13.50 -18.34 12.25
N GLY A 33 -14.21 -18.01 11.18
CA GLY A 33 -15.32 -17.05 11.21
C GLY A 33 -14.92 -15.59 11.39
N SER A 34 -13.63 -15.29 11.47
CA SER A 34 -13.15 -13.93 11.69
C SER A 34 -13.58 -12.98 10.58
N ARG A 35 -14.07 -11.80 10.97
CA ARG A 35 -14.38 -10.67 10.09
C ARG A 35 -13.39 -9.52 10.26
N LYS A 36 -12.28 -9.76 10.97
CA LYS A 36 -11.25 -8.76 11.18
C LYS A 36 -10.63 -8.35 9.85
N ARG A 37 -10.29 -7.09 9.74
CA ARG A 37 -9.67 -6.49 8.55
C ARG A 37 -8.74 -5.38 8.97
N PHE A 38 -7.83 -5.04 8.09
CA PHE A 38 -6.96 -3.86 8.20
C PHE A 38 -6.79 -3.22 6.84
N SER A 39 -6.35 -1.97 6.83
CA SER A 39 -5.97 -1.24 5.64
C SER A 39 -4.46 -1.19 5.53
N MET A 40 -3.94 -1.37 4.33
CA MET A 40 -2.54 -1.17 4.03
C MET A 40 -2.42 0.00 3.06
N TYR A 41 -1.62 0.99 3.43
CA TYR A 41 -1.22 2.12 2.61
C TYR A 41 0.09 1.79 1.92
N ILE A 42 0.22 2.11 0.65
CA ILE A 42 1.38 1.74 -0.16
C ILE A 42 1.79 2.91 -1.02
N SER A 43 3.01 3.39 -0.83
CA SER A 43 3.66 4.36 -1.71
C SER A 43 4.75 3.65 -2.50
N MET A 44 4.63 3.64 -3.83
CA MET A 44 5.61 3.08 -4.75
C MET A 44 6.39 4.19 -5.41
N LEU A 45 7.69 4.17 -5.23
CA LEU A 45 8.63 5.02 -5.96
C LEU A 45 8.73 4.53 -7.42
N TRP A 46 8.58 5.44 -8.37
CA TRP A 46 8.66 5.13 -9.79
C TRP A 46 9.84 5.85 -10.46
N PRO A 47 10.61 5.17 -11.33
CA PRO A 47 10.42 3.80 -11.86
C PRO A 47 11.05 2.68 -11.02
N GLU A 48 11.78 2.94 -9.95
CA GLU A 48 12.59 2.01 -9.15
C GLU A 48 11.76 0.88 -8.52
N GLN A 49 10.47 1.14 -8.26
CA GLN A 49 9.50 0.24 -7.65
C GLN A 49 9.81 -0.13 -6.19
N ASN A 50 10.61 0.68 -5.50
CA ASN A 50 10.77 0.56 -4.06
C ASN A 50 9.48 0.96 -3.36
N LEU A 51 9.14 0.24 -2.29
CA LEU A 51 7.89 0.44 -1.56
C LEU A 51 8.14 1.02 -0.17
N MET A 52 7.28 1.98 0.19
CA MET A 52 6.96 2.30 1.56
C MET A 52 5.54 1.83 1.82
N TYR A 53 5.31 1.04 2.86
CA TYR A 53 3.98 0.57 3.23
C TYR A 53 3.77 0.56 4.73
N GLU A 54 2.51 0.75 5.13
CA GLU A 54 2.09 0.82 6.52
C GLU A 54 0.73 0.15 6.71
N PHE A 55 0.50 -0.39 7.90
CA PHE A 55 -0.74 -1.04 8.26
C PHE A 55 -1.52 -0.20 9.27
N TYR A 56 -2.79 0.02 8.99
CA TYR A 56 -3.73 0.74 9.83
C TYR A 56 -4.99 -0.09 10.07
N ASP A 57 -5.78 0.23 11.07
CA ASP A 57 -7.06 -0.42 11.35
C ASP A 57 -8.09 -0.19 10.24
N ARG A 58 -8.03 0.99 9.60
CA ARG A 58 -8.93 1.41 8.52
C ARG A 58 -8.34 2.54 7.68
N SER A 59 -8.90 2.75 6.49
CA SER A 59 -8.59 3.92 5.67
C SER A 59 -9.42 5.12 6.12
N ASN A 60 -8.77 6.23 6.42
CA ASN A 60 -9.37 7.51 6.77
C ASN A 60 -8.37 8.65 6.58
N SER A 61 -8.86 9.88 6.63
CA SER A 61 -8.05 11.08 6.40
C SER A 61 -6.88 11.25 7.40
N THR A 62 -7.06 10.83 8.65
CA THR A 62 -5.98 10.91 9.67
C THR A 62 -4.86 9.96 9.30
N HIS A 63 -5.16 8.70 8.96
CA HIS A 63 -4.15 7.72 8.57
C HIS A 63 -3.50 8.09 7.23
N THR A 64 -4.25 8.68 6.28
CA THR A 64 -3.68 9.25 5.06
C THR A 64 -2.64 10.32 5.38
N ILE A 65 -2.95 11.24 6.29
CA ILE A 65 -2.01 12.29 6.70
C ILE A 65 -0.80 11.68 7.39
N ASN A 66 -0.98 10.73 8.32
CA ASN A 66 0.14 10.06 9.01
C ASN A 66 1.07 9.37 8.01
N HIS A 67 0.50 8.67 7.01
CA HIS A 67 1.28 8.03 5.96
C HIS A 67 2.09 9.06 5.14
N LEU A 68 1.48 10.20 4.79
CA LEU A 68 2.18 11.29 4.10
C LEU A 68 3.27 11.94 4.96
N GLU A 69 3.07 12.07 6.27
CA GLU A 69 4.07 12.58 7.21
C GLU A 69 5.28 11.65 7.27
N ASN A 70 5.04 10.34 7.36
CA ASN A 70 6.11 9.34 7.35
C ASN A 70 6.83 9.31 6.00
N LEU A 71 6.10 9.45 4.88
CA LEU A 71 6.69 9.59 3.56
C LEU A 71 7.60 10.83 3.48
N GLY A 72 7.15 11.97 4.00
CA GLY A 72 7.94 13.20 4.07
C GLY A 72 9.16 13.07 4.98
N TYR A 73 9.03 12.34 6.10
CA TYR A 73 10.14 12.06 7.01
C TYR A 73 11.23 11.21 6.34
N VAL A 74 10.83 10.10 5.70
CA VAL A 74 11.76 9.22 4.97
C VAL A 74 12.49 10.01 3.89
N MET A 75 11.77 10.85 3.13
CA MET A 75 12.34 11.68 2.09
C MET A 75 13.37 12.69 2.61
N LYS A 76 13.05 13.38 3.71
CA LYS A 76 13.94 14.39 4.32
C LYS A 76 15.23 13.76 4.85
N ASN A 77 15.12 12.57 5.44
CA ASN A 77 16.29 11.90 6.04
C ASN A 77 17.21 11.25 5.01
N ASN A 78 16.69 10.79 3.89
CA ASN A 78 17.50 10.17 2.84
C ASN A 78 18.30 11.17 2.00
N GLY A 79 18.07 12.49 2.15
CA GLY A 79 18.84 13.54 1.48
C GLY A 79 18.81 13.57 -0.05
N CYS A 80 18.30 12.52 -0.67
CA CYS A 80 18.39 12.29 -2.12
C CYS A 80 17.30 13.02 -2.92
N TRP A 81 16.19 13.40 -2.29
CA TRP A 81 15.02 13.93 -3.00
C TRP A 81 14.46 15.19 -2.34
N LYS A 82 14.32 16.24 -3.12
CA LYS A 82 13.78 17.52 -2.64
C LYS A 82 12.27 17.65 -2.87
N ARG A 83 11.71 16.95 -3.86
CA ARG A 83 10.30 17.10 -4.27
C ARG A 83 9.67 15.76 -4.67
N ILE A 84 8.44 15.54 -4.22
CA ILE A 84 7.59 14.40 -4.60
C ILE A 84 6.43 14.89 -5.45
N VAL A 85 6.16 14.19 -6.54
CA VAL A 85 4.87 14.22 -7.25
C VAL A 85 4.13 12.96 -6.85
N LEU A 86 3.12 13.10 -6.00
CA LEU A 86 2.28 12.02 -5.52
C LEU A 86 1.08 11.84 -6.46
N VAL A 87 0.86 10.62 -6.91
CA VAL A 87 -0.28 10.26 -7.76
C VAL A 87 -1.15 9.29 -7.00
N TRP A 88 -2.41 9.64 -6.79
CA TRP A 88 -3.39 8.82 -6.09
C TRP A 88 -4.80 8.95 -6.66
N ASP A 89 -5.74 8.17 -6.15
CA ASP A 89 -7.13 8.22 -6.59
C ASP A 89 -7.96 9.34 -5.92
N ASN A 90 -9.27 9.36 -6.18
CA ASN A 90 -10.20 10.31 -5.59
C ASN A 90 -11.00 9.71 -4.42
N ALA A 91 -10.39 8.86 -3.58
CA ALA A 91 -11.06 8.37 -2.39
C ALA A 91 -11.53 9.53 -1.49
N SER A 92 -12.61 9.33 -0.76
CA SER A 92 -13.22 10.39 0.06
C SER A 92 -12.26 10.99 1.09
N TYR A 93 -11.36 10.17 1.64
CA TYR A 93 -10.35 10.61 2.60
C TYR A 93 -9.19 11.37 1.92
N HIS A 94 -8.90 11.15 0.63
CA HIS A 94 -7.93 11.93 -0.15
C HIS A 94 -8.44 13.35 -0.44
N ILE A 95 -9.72 13.47 -0.75
CA ILE A 95 -10.36 14.76 -1.09
C ILE A 95 -11.02 15.44 0.10
N SER A 96 -10.85 14.93 1.32
CA SER A 96 -11.41 15.51 2.53
C SER A 96 -10.83 16.90 2.82
N LYS A 97 -11.57 17.70 3.59
CA LYS A 97 -11.14 19.06 3.96
C LYS A 97 -9.78 19.03 4.67
N ILE A 98 -9.63 18.15 5.67
CA ILE A 98 -8.40 18.08 6.47
C ILE A 98 -7.19 17.61 5.65
N THR A 99 -7.38 16.66 4.75
CA THR A 99 -6.32 16.20 3.83
C THR A 99 -5.91 17.32 2.87
N ARG A 100 -6.87 18.06 2.30
CA ARG A 100 -6.58 19.21 1.43
C ARG A 100 -5.84 20.31 2.17
N GLU A 101 -6.22 20.62 3.40
CA GLU A 101 -5.53 21.62 4.24
C GLU A 101 -4.09 21.18 4.54
N TYR A 102 -3.88 19.89 4.85
CA TYR A 102 -2.54 19.33 5.01
C TYR A 102 -1.71 19.50 3.73
N ILE A 103 -2.20 19.02 2.59
CA ILE A 103 -1.52 19.12 1.29
C ILE A 103 -1.17 20.58 0.95
N ASN A 104 -2.09 21.51 1.17
CA ASN A 104 -1.85 22.93 0.90
C ASN A 104 -0.72 23.50 1.77
N ARG A 105 -0.56 23.04 3.02
CA ARG A 105 0.59 23.40 3.87
C ARG A 105 1.89 22.83 3.31
N GLN A 106 1.90 21.55 2.97
CA GLN A 106 3.08 20.87 2.43
C GLN A 106 3.50 21.42 1.07
N LYS A 107 2.54 21.87 0.24
CA LYS A 107 2.80 22.55 -1.02
C LYS A 107 3.52 23.88 -0.83
N LYS A 108 3.25 24.61 0.26
CA LYS A 108 3.98 25.84 0.60
C LYS A 108 5.43 25.56 1.01
N GLU A 109 5.70 24.40 1.58
CA GLU A 109 7.06 23.91 1.88
C GLU A 109 7.80 23.36 0.64
N ASP A 110 7.13 23.35 -0.53
CA ASP A 110 7.66 23.00 -1.85
C ASP A 110 8.23 21.57 -1.98
N TRP A 111 7.79 20.64 -1.13
CA TRP A 111 8.24 19.26 -1.24
C TRP A 111 7.18 18.30 -1.82
N LEU A 112 5.88 18.61 -1.71
CA LEU A 112 4.78 17.75 -2.13
C LEU A 112 3.89 18.40 -3.19
N THR A 113 3.75 17.75 -4.33
CA THR A 113 2.73 18.05 -5.35
C THR A 113 1.84 16.84 -5.52
N VAL A 114 0.53 17.04 -5.56
CA VAL A 114 -0.44 15.94 -5.68
C VAL A 114 -1.15 16.01 -7.02
N ILE A 115 -1.24 14.86 -7.68
CA ILE A 115 -2.01 14.63 -8.91
C ILE A 115 -3.09 13.58 -8.62
N HIS A 116 -4.34 13.93 -8.87
CA HIS A 116 -5.45 12.99 -8.77
C HIS A 116 -5.65 12.23 -10.08
N LEU A 117 -5.73 10.91 -9.99
CA LEU A 117 -6.09 10.06 -11.13
C LEU A 117 -7.53 10.36 -11.60
N PRO A 118 -7.83 10.15 -12.89
CA PRO A 118 -9.20 10.23 -13.38
C PRO A 118 -10.12 9.27 -12.61
N LYS A 119 -11.38 9.67 -12.45
CA LYS A 119 -12.37 8.80 -11.80
C LYS A 119 -12.49 7.47 -12.55
N ARG A 120 -12.60 6.37 -11.79
CA ARG A 120 -12.75 5.01 -12.31
C ARG A 120 -11.58 4.53 -13.20
N ALA A 121 -10.38 5.01 -12.97
CA ALA A 121 -9.18 4.63 -13.70
C ALA A 121 -8.11 3.96 -12.81
N PRO A 122 -8.44 2.91 -12.02
CA PRO A 122 -7.48 2.25 -11.13
C PRO A 122 -6.33 1.58 -11.89
N TYR A 123 -6.53 1.26 -13.17
CA TYR A 123 -5.50 0.67 -14.03
C TYR A 123 -4.32 1.62 -14.30
N LEU A 124 -4.48 2.91 -14.05
CA LEU A 124 -3.39 3.90 -14.14
C LEU A 124 -2.50 3.91 -12.89
N ASN A 125 -2.94 3.30 -11.78
CA ASN A 125 -2.12 3.14 -10.60
C ASN A 125 -1.38 1.79 -10.67
N PRO A 126 -0.03 1.79 -10.78
CA PRO A 126 0.74 0.55 -10.83
C PRO A 126 0.60 -0.30 -9.57
N ASN A 127 0.31 0.29 -8.40
CA ASN A 127 0.08 -0.43 -7.15
C ASN A 127 -1.05 -1.45 -7.27
N GLU A 128 -2.13 -1.13 -7.98
CA GLU A 128 -3.28 -2.04 -8.12
C GLU A 128 -2.84 -3.39 -8.71
N ARG A 129 -2.09 -3.39 -9.81
CA ARG A 129 -1.67 -4.61 -10.50
C ARG A 129 -0.43 -5.26 -9.89
N LYS A 130 0.57 -4.46 -9.53
CA LYS A 130 1.88 -4.95 -9.11
C LYS A 130 1.89 -5.37 -7.65
N VAL A 131 1.11 -4.71 -6.80
CA VAL A 131 1.11 -4.92 -5.35
C VAL A 131 -0.21 -5.50 -4.87
N ASN A 132 -1.31 -4.75 -4.98
CA ASN A 132 -2.61 -5.12 -4.39
C ASN A 132 -3.15 -6.46 -4.89
N GLN A 133 -3.19 -6.64 -6.21
CA GLN A 133 -3.65 -7.90 -6.81
C GLN A 133 -2.71 -9.06 -6.45
N LYS A 134 -1.41 -8.80 -6.38
CA LYS A 134 -0.41 -9.82 -6.04
C LYS A 134 -0.50 -10.26 -4.58
N ILE A 135 -0.65 -9.33 -3.64
CA ILE A 135 -0.90 -9.68 -2.25
C ILE A 135 -2.16 -10.55 -2.13
N LYS A 136 -3.25 -10.14 -2.78
CA LYS A 136 -4.52 -10.90 -2.77
C LYS A 136 -4.36 -12.29 -3.40
N SER A 137 -3.54 -12.45 -4.45
CA SER A 137 -3.35 -13.73 -5.12
C SER A 137 -2.31 -14.63 -4.47
N ASP A 138 -1.17 -14.09 -4.10
CA ASP A 138 0.01 -14.86 -3.77
C ASP A 138 0.14 -15.07 -2.25
N VAL A 139 -0.39 -14.13 -1.46
CA VAL A 139 -0.32 -14.17 0.01
C VAL A 139 -1.65 -14.58 0.63
N CYS A 140 -2.76 -13.95 0.22
CA CYS A 140 -4.05 -14.13 0.89
C CYS A 140 -4.91 -15.26 0.30
N ALA A 141 -4.70 -15.63 -0.97
CA ALA A 141 -5.52 -16.63 -1.62
C ALA A 141 -5.29 -18.03 -1.07
N ASN A 142 -6.39 -18.73 -0.76
CA ASN A 142 -6.39 -20.12 -0.28
C ASN A 142 -5.51 -20.35 0.96
N ARG A 143 -5.24 -19.31 1.75
CA ARG A 143 -4.47 -19.40 3.00
C ARG A 143 -5.32 -19.01 4.20
N PHE A 144 -5.06 -19.67 5.31
CA PHE A 144 -5.64 -19.36 6.60
C PHE A 144 -4.55 -18.80 7.52
N TYR A 145 -4.85 -17.68 8.13
CA TYR A 145 -3.99 -17.03 9.13
C TYR A 145 -4.68 -17.07 10.48
N THR A 146 -3.97 -17.42 11.54
CA THR A 146 -4.51 -17.53 12.90
C THR A 146 -4.77 -16.14 13.50
N SER A 147 -3.95 -15.16 13.13
CA SER A 147 -4.07 -13.77 13.58
C SER A 147 -3.91 -12.77 12.43
N ILE A 148 -4.26 -11.51 12.68
CA ILE A 148 -4.00 -10.40 11.74
C ILE A 148 -2.49 -10.12 11.68
N GLU A 149 -1.80 -10.26 12.79
CA GLU A 149 -0.36 -10.03 12.93
C GLU A 149 0.39 -11.02 12.03
N GLU A 150 0.08 -12.31 12.13
CA GLU A 150 0.65 -13.33 11.23
C GLU A 150 0.41 -13.01 9.75
N GLN A 151 -0.78 -12.50 9.42
CA GLN A 151 -1.09 -12.12 8.04
C GLN A 151 -0.30 -10.89 7.58
N LYS A 152 -0.09 -9.89 8.46
CA LYS A 152 0.73 -8.71 8.18
C LYS A 152 2.19 -9.11 7.98
N ASP A 153 2.72 -9.99 8.83
CA ASP A 153 4.10 -10.48 8.73
C ASP A 153 4.33 -11.20 7.40
N ALA A 154 3.40 -12.06 7.00
CA ALA A 154 3.47 -12.76 5.71
C ALA A 154 3.41 -11.80 4.50
N ILE A 155 2.62 -10.71 4.61
CA ILE A 155 2.57 -9.67 3.58
C ILE A 155 3.89 -8.91 3.54
N SER A 156 4.43 -8.51 4.69
CA SER A 156 5.69 -7.79 4.79
C SER A 156 6.84 -8.61 4.20
N GLU A 157 6.96 -9.87 4.58
CA GLU A 157 7.97 -10.77 4.04
C GLU A 157 7.86 -10.93 2.52
N TYR A 158 6.63 -11.03 1.99
CA TYR A 158 6.41 -11.11 0.55
C TYR A 158 6.83 -9.83 -0.18
N LEU A 159 6.47 -8.67 0.37
CA LEU A 159 6.79 -7.38 -0.22
C LEU A 159 8.30 -7.10 -0.18
N ASP A 160 8.94 -7.33 0.96
CA ASP A 160 10.37 -7.11 1.14
C ASP A 160 11.23 -8.03 0.24
N LYS A 161 10.76 -9.24 -0.06
CA LYS A 161 11.42 -10.15 -1.02
C LYS A 161 11.23 -9.75 -2.49
N ARG A 162 10.13 -9.08 -2.82
CA ARG A 162 9.75 -8.82 -4.20
C ARG A 162 10.09 -7.41 -4.66
N PHE A 163 10.08 -6.47 -3.76
CA PHE A 163 10.32 -5.05 -4.00
C PHE A 163 11.42 -4.56 -3.07
N GLY A 164 12.21 -3.60 -3.51
CA GLY A 164 13.08 -2.88 -2.59
C GLY A 164 12.24 -2.14 -1.54
N ARG A 165 12.67 -2.16 -0.29
CA ARG A 165 12.06 -1.33 0.74
C ARG A 165 12.60 0.08 0.62
N TRP A 166 11.72 1.05 0.59
CA TRP A 166 12.12 2.44 0.67
C TRP A 166 12.41 2.78 2.13
N CYS A 167 13.62 2.53 2.54
CA CYS A 167 14.15 2.83 3.86
C CYS A 167 15.48 3.60 3.72
N ASN A 168 16.09 3.93 4.83
CA ASN A 168 17.26 4.82 4.91
C ASN A 168 18.53 4.36 4.15
N ASP A 169 18.51 3.21 3.49
CA ASP A 169 19.69 2.58 2.90
C ASP A 169 19.92 2.89 1.41
N ILE A 170 19.10 3.75 0.79
CA ILE A 170 19.15 4.01 -0.68
C ILE A 170 20.30 4.95 -1.07
N CYS A 171 21.00 5.54 -0.14
CA CYS A 171 22.03 6.56 -0.39
C CYS A 171 23.49 6.07 -0.37
N ASP A 172 23.74 4.77 -0.20
CA ASP A 172 25.12 4.25 -0.09
C ASP A 172 25.77 3.84 -1.42
N ASP A 173 25.10 3.98 -2.58
CA ASP A 173 25.63 3.63 -3.90
C ASP A 173 25.75 4.84 -4.84
N THR A 174 26.53 5.86 -4.47
CA THR A 174 27.07 6.84 -5.44
C THR A 174 28.47 7.29 -5.09
#